data_9424e0bfbea99ceb5df6516a2f67518f
#
_entry.id   9424e0bfbea99ceb5df6516a2f67518f
#
_cell.length_a   1.000
_cell.length_b   1.000
_cell.length_c   1.000
_cell.angle_alpha   90.00
_cell.angle_beta   90.00
_cell.angle_gamma   90.00
#
_symmetry.space_group_name_H-M   'P 1'
#
loop_
_entity.id
_entity.type
_entity.pdbx_description
1 polymer ?
#
loop_
_entity_poly.entity_id
_entity_poly.type
_entity_poly.pdbx_seq_one_letter_code
_entity_poly.pdbx_strand_id
1 'polypeptide(L)'
;MGKPTGFMDYKRAELALRAPEERIKDWQEIKTSSLPHKEALRCQAVRCMDCGVPFCHSGVMINRMVSGCPLHNLMPEFNDLVYHGMDDYAYARLNKTNNFPEFTSHVCPAPCDGACTVGASGYGLCGQRRATV
;
A
#
# COMPACT_ATOMS: atom_id res chain seq x y z
N MET A 1 -10.17 -3.86 -14.52
CA MET A 1 -8.95 -4.60 -14.13
C MET A 1 -7.76 -3.70 -14.38
N GLY A 2 -6.87 -3.59 -13.39
CA GLY A 2 -5.61 -2.89 -13.52
C GLY A 2 -4.72 -3.50 -14.62
N LYS A 3 -3.54 -2.95 -14.81
CA LYS A 3 -2.55 -3.49 -15.75
C LYS A 3 -1.71 -4.58 -15.04
N PRO A 4 -1.90 -5.87 -15.33
CA PRO A 4 -1.20 -6.95 -14.60
C PRO A 4 0.34 -6.85 -14.65
N THR A 5 0.88 -6.16 -15.65
CA THR A 5 2.32 -5.92 -15.85
C THR A 5 2.79 -4.55 -15.34
N GLY A 6 1.94 -3.77 -14.70
CA GLY A 6 2.25 -2.39 -14.29
C GLY A 6 3.46 -2.30 -13.36
N PHE A 7 3.74 -3.31 -12.55
CA PHE A 7 4.94 -3.38 -11.70
C PHE A 7 6.25 -3.42 -12.50
N MET A 8 6.22 -3.83 -13.76
CA MET A 8 7.38 -3.81 -14.67
C MET A 8 7.62 -2.43 -15.26
N ASP A 9 6.55 -1.66 -15.48
CA ASP A 9 6.63 -0.33 -16.10
C ASP A 9 7.00 0.76 -15.11
N TYR A 10 6.52 0.64 -13.88
CA TYR A 10 6.69 1.65 -12.84
C TYR A 10 7.52 1.13 -11.67
N LYS A 11 8.59 1.84 -11.38
CA LYS A 11 9.41 1.55 -10.18
C LYS A 11 8.65 1.89 -8.90
N ARG A 12 8.97 1.18 -7.83
CA ARG A 12 8.47 1.54 -6.50
C ARG A 12 9.00 2.91 -6.11
N ALA A 13 8.08 3.81 -5.75
CA ALA A 13 8.44 5.08 -5.13
C ALA A 13 8.58 4.90 -3.62
N GLU A 14 9.62 5.48 -3.03
CA GLU A 14 9.82 5.49 -1.58
C GLU A 14 9.69 6.90 -1.03
N LEU A 15 8.90 7.05 0.04
CA LEU A 15 8.84 8.30 0.77
C LEU A 15 10.11 8.47 1.59
N ALA A 16 10.82 9.57 1.36
CA ALA A 16 12.00 9.89 2.13
C ALA A 16 11.63 10.08 3.61
N LEU A 17 12.50 9.63 4.49
CA LEU A 17 12.41 9.95 5.91
C LEU A 17 13.06 11.30 6.14
N ARG A 18 12.48 12.12 7.02
CA ARG A 18 13.14 13.33 7.52
C ARG A 18 14.43 12.97 8.24
N ALA A 19 15.44 13.83 8.15
CA ALA A 19 16.71 13.61 8.81
C ALA A 19 16.52 13.43 10.34
N PRO A 20 17.26 12.51 10.99
CA PRO A 20 17.12 12.28 12.44
C PRO A 20 17.28 13.56 13.27
N GLU A 21 18.20 14.42 12.86
CA GLU A 21 18.53 15.70 13.53
C GLU A 21 17.34 16.70 13.49
N GLU A 22 16.47 16.57 12.49
CA GLU A 22 15.25 17.37 12.38
C GLU A 22 14.12 16.75 13.20
N ARG A 23 14.00 15.42 13.15
CA ARG A 23 12.91 14.71 13.83
C ARG A 23 12.96 14.81 15.35
N ILE A 24 14.13 14.97 15.94
CA ILE A 24 14.27 15.13 17.41
C ILE A 24 13.87 16.52 17.90
N LYS A 25 13.69 17.49 17.01
CA LYS A 25 13.37 18.88 17.36
C LYS A 25 11.88 19.16 17.42
N ASP A 26 11.07 18.30 16.86
CA ASP A 26 9.62 18.49 16.75
C ASP A 26 8.86 17.16 16.87
N TRP A 27 7.52 17.25 16.94
CA TRP A 27 6.60 16.11 16.94
C TRP A 27 5.90 15.95 15.59
N GLN A 28 6.54 16.42 14.51
CA GLN A 28 5.99 16.31 13.16
C GLN A 28 6.16 14.92 12.58
N GLU A 29 5.47 14.66 11.47
CA GLU A 29 5.55 13.39 10.75
C GLU A 29 6.99 12.97 10.43
N ILE A 30 7.27 11.68 10.60
CA ILE A 30 8.59 11.10 10.35
C ILE A 30 8.93 11.11 8.86
N LYS A 31 7.92 10.94 8.02
CA LYS A 31 8.06 10.94 6.56
C LYS A 31 7.86 12.35 6.02
N THR A 32 8.66 12.71 5.02
CA THR A 32 8.32 13.85 4.19
C THR A 32 7.01 13.58 3.50
N SER A 33 6.10 14.53 3.56
CA SER A 33 4.70 14.49 3.11
C SER A 33 4.34 13.47 2.02
N SER A 34 3.06 13.13 1.95
CA SER A 34 2.41 12.30 0.91
C SER A 34 3.04 12.43 -0.48
N LEU A 35 2.91 11.41 -1.30
CA LEU A 35 3.26 11.47 -2.74
C LEU A 35 2.69 12.77 -3.33
N PRO A 36 3.53 13.62 -3.93
CA PRO A 36 3.20 15.02 -4.21
C PRO A 36 2.07 15.22 -5.23
N HIS A 37 1.65 14.18 -5.93
CA HIS A 37 0.64 14.27 -6.97
C HIS A 37 -0.22 12.99 -7.06
N LYS A 38 -1.51 13.14 -7.34
CA LYS A 38 -2.45 12.04 -7.62
C LYS A 38 -1.92 11.08 -8.69
N GLU A 39 -1.20 11.59 -9.69
CA GLU A 39 -0.57 10.79 -10.74
C GLU A 39 0.48 9.82 -10.17
N ALA A 40 1.31 10.28 -9.24
CA ALA A 40 2.29 9.42 -8.59
C ALA A 40 1.61 8.28 -7.80
N LEU A 41 0.49 8.57 -7.15
CA LEU A 41 -0.31 7.56 -6.47
C LEU A 41 -0.88 6.53 -7.45
N ARG A 42 -1.43 6.97 -8.59
CA ARG A 42 -1.92 6.08 -9.65
C ARG A 42 -0.81 5.18 -10.22
N CYS A 43 0.39 5.74 -10.44
CA CYS A 43 1.55 4.95 -10.86
C CYS A 43 1.95 3.88 -9.83
N GLN A 44 1.74 4.12 -8.55
CA GLN A 44 1.99 3.11 -7.53
C GLN A 44 0.84 2.08 -7.45
N ALA A 45 -0.40 2.50 -7.62
CA ALA A 45 -1.57 1.63 -7.60
C ALA A 45 -1.55 0.61 -8.75
N VAL A 46 -1.15 1.03 -9.96
CA VAL A 46 -1.06 0.15 -11.13
C VAL A 46 -0.03 -0.98 -10.99
N ARG A 47 0.88 -0.88 -10.03
CA ARG A 47 1.84 -1.96 -9.73
C ARG A 47 1.18 -3.21 -9.14
N CYS A 48 -0.07 -3.13 -8.72
CA CYS A 48 -0.84 -4.28 -8.29
C CYS A 48 -1.20 -5.17 -9.49
N MET A 49 -0.86 -6.48 -9.40
CA MET A 49 -1.15 -7.45 -10.46
C MET A 49 -2.62 -7.88 -10.53
N ASP A 50 -3.44 -7.44 -9.60
CA ASP A 50 -4.83 -7.90 -9.44
C ASP A 50 -4.94 -9.44 -9.40
N CYS A 51 -4.23 -10.05 -8.47
CA CYS A 51 -4.16 -11.52 -8.34
C CYS A 51 -5.54 -12.12 -8.04
N GLY A 52 -5.91 -13.19 -8.75
CA GLY A 52 -7.13 -13.94 -8.47
C GLY A 52 -7.13 -14.60 -7.09
N VAL A 53 -5.96 -14.95 -6.56
CA VAL A 53 -5.76 -15.39 -5.18
C VAL A 53 -4.75 -14.46 -4.50
N PRO A 54 -5.20 -13.33 -3.94
CA PRO A 54 -4.31 -12.31 -3.41
C PRO A 54 -3.80 -12.70 -2.01
N PHE A 55 -2.57 -13.17 -1.91
CA PHE A 55 -1.94 -13.49 -0.62
C PHE A 55 -1.86 -12.29 0.34
N CYS A 56 -1.84 -11.07 -0.21
CA CYS A 56 -1.88 -9.86 0.60
C CYS A 56 -3.12 -9.72 1.48
N HIS A 57 -4.25 -10.37 1.10
CA HIS A 57 -5.48 -10.39 1.91
C HIS A 57 -5.51 -11.50 2.97
N SER A 58 -4.65 -12.50 2.90
CA SER A 58 -4.89 -13.80 3.53
C SER A 58 -4.98 -13.72 5.06
N GLY A 59 -4.19 -12.86 5.69
CA GLY A 59 -4.17 -12.73 7.15
C GLY A 59 -3.83 -14.02 7.89
N VAL A 60 -3.21 -14.99 7.23
CA VAL A 60 -2.92 -16.32 7.78
C VAL A 60 -1.67 -16.26 8.65
N MET A 61 -1.70 -17.00 9.75
CA MET A 61 -0.52 -17.19 10.61
C MET A 61 0.39 -18.28 10.04
N ILE A 62 1.63 -17.91 9.66
CA ILE A 62 2.66 -18.83 9.21
C ILE A 62 3.83 -18.73 10.18
N ASN A 63 4.19 -19.83 10.84
CA ASN A 63 5.28 -19.86 11.84
C ASN A 63 5.18 -18.74 12.90
N ARG A 64 3.97 -18.48 13.42
CA ARG A 64 3.66 -17.43 14.39
C ARG A 64 3.82 -15.99 13.85
N MET A 65 4.00 -15.81 12.56
CA MET A 65 3.99 -14.50 11.90
C MET A 65 2.76 -14.34 11.03
N VAL A 66 2.17 -13.17 11.04
CA VAL A 66 1.04 -12.86 10.17
C VAL A 66 1.54 -12.65 8.75
N SER A 67 1.02 -13.44 7.81
CA SER A 67 1.23 -13.27 6.37
C SER A 67 -0.02 -12.67 5.74
N GLY A 68 0.13 -11.56 5.05
CA GLY A 68 -1.00 -10.80 4.53
C GLY A 68 -1.68 -9.89 5.55
N CYS A 69 -2.75 -9.25 5.15
CA CYS A 69 -3.47 -8.30 6.00
C CYS A 69 -4.42 -9.03 6.96
N PRO A 70 -4.28 -8.89 8.29
CA PRO A 70 -5.18 -9.52 9.25
C PRO A 70 -6.61 -8.93 9.23
N LEU A 71 -6.79 -7.74 8.67
CA LEU A 71 -8.11 -7.15 8.44
C LEU A 71 -8.73 -7.58 7.11
N HIS A 72 -8.04 -8.38 6.32
CA HIS A 72 -8.45 -8.80 4.98
C HIS A 72 -8.79 -7.63 4.05
N ASN A 73 -7.99 -6.55 4.12
CA ASN A 73 -8.16 -5.39 3.25
C ASN A 73 -8.11 -5.79 1.78
N LEU A 74 -8.98 -5.18 0.99
CA LEU A 74 -9.23 -5.51 -0.41
C LEU A 74 -8.24 -4.78 -1.35
N MET A 75 -6.94 -5.09 -1.20
CA MET A 75 -5.85 -4.39 -1.88
C MET A 75 -5.98 -4.32 -3.40
N PRO A 76 -6.22 -5.41 -4.12
CA PRO A 76 -6.34 -5.33 -5.57
C PRO A 76 -7.47 -4.41 -6.01
N GLU A 77 -8.63 -4.49 -5.35
CA GLU A 77 -9.80 -3.72 -5.72
C GLU A 77 -9.60 -2.22 -5.52
N PHE A 78 -9.11 -1.77 -4.37
CA PHE A 78 -8.91 -0.33 -4.19
C PHE A 78 -7.71 0.20 -5.01
N ASN A 79 -6.68 -0.60 -5.25
CA ASN A 79 -5.60 -0.21 -6.16
C ASN A 79 -6.10 -0.03 -7.60
N ASP A 80 -6.97 -0.91 -8.08
CA ASP A 80 -7.59 -0.78 -9.39
C ASP A 80 -8.43 0.49 -9.49
N LEU A 81 -9.24 0.79 -8.47
CA LEU A 81 -10.04 2.00 -8.39
C LEU A 81 -9.18 3.28 -8.38
N VAL A 82 -8.09 3.30 -7.61
CA VAL A 82 -7.14 4.41 -7.59
C VAL A 82 -6.48 4.60 -8.96
N TYR A 83 -6.09 3.52 -9.61
CA TYR A 83 -5.50 3.57 -10.94
C TYR A 83 -6.44 4.23 -11.96
N HIS A 84 -7.73 3.90 -11.90
CA HIS A 84 -8.76 4.49 -12.77
C HIS A 84 -9.23 5.88 -12.31
N GLY A 85 -8.71 6.41 -11.23
CA GLY A 85 -9.07 7.74 -10.70
C GLY A 85 -10.42 7.80 -10.01
N MET A 86 -10.92 6.64 -9.58
CA MET A 86 -12.19 6.53 -8.84
C MET A 86 -11.91 6.60 -7.32
N ASP A 87 -11.35 7.72 -6.87
CA ASP A 87 -10.81 7.89 -5.52
C ASP A 87 -11.88 7.68 -4.44
N ASP A 88 -13.11 8.19 -4.63
CA ASP A 88 -14.21 8.02 -3.65
C ASP A 88 -14.62 6.55 -3.48
N TYR A 89 -14.65 5.80 -4.59
CA TYR A 89 -14.94 4.37 -4.54
C TYR A 89 -13.79 3.58 -3.91
N ALA A 90 -12.55 3.98 -4.17
CA ALA A 90 -11.37 3.38 -3.54
C ALA A 90 -11.40 3.57 -2.02
N TYR A 91 -11.72 4.78 -1.58
CA TYR A 91 -11.89 5.09 -0.15
C TYR A 91 -13.04 4.29 0.49
N ALA A 92 -14.21 4.25 -0.16
CA ALA A 92 -15.32 3.45 0.31
C ALA A 92 -14.98 1.96 0.39
N ARG A 93 -14.16 1.46 -0.54
CA ARG A 93 -13.70 0.06 -0.55
C ARG A 93 -12.70 -0.21 0.59
N LEU A 94 -11.78 0.70 0.85
CA LEU A 94 -10.85 0.61 1.97
C LEU A 94 -11.57 0.60 3.31
N ASN A 95 -12.56 1.46 3.49
CA ASN A 95 -13.33 1.58 4.73
C ASN A 95 -14.23 0.35 5.04
N LYS A 96 -14.45 -0.55 4.09
CA LYS A 96 -15.21 -1.78 4.36
C LYS A 96 -14.54 -2.68 5.39
N THR A 97 -13.24 -2.69 5.41
CA THR A 97 -12.43 -3.58 6.25
C THR A 97 -11.51 -2.82 7.20
N ASN A 98 -11.29 -1.54 6.96
CA ASN A 98 -10.44 -0.68 7.79
C ASN A 98 -11.15 0.65 8.06
N ASN A 99 -11.72 0.80 9.26
CA ASN A 99 -12.51 1.97 9.63
C ASN A 99 -11.67 3.23 9.89
N PHE A 100 -10.38 3.06 10.16
CA PHE A 100 -9.47 4.16 10.51
C PHE A 100 -8.15 4.04 9.73
N PRO A 101 -8.19 4.17 8.39
CA PRO A 101 -7.00 3.98 7.56
C PRO A 101 -5.91 5.01 7.86
N GLU A 102 -6.27 6.22 8.23
CA GLU A 102 -5.36 7.30 8.63
C GLU A 102 -4.47 6.91 9.82
N PHE A 103 -5.01 6.21 10.81
CA PHE A 103 -4.23 5.74 11.96
C PHE A 103 -3.44 4.48 11.63
N THR A 104 -4.09 3.51 11.01
CA THR A 104 -3.45 2.22 10.73
C THR A 104 -2.28 2.38 9.77
N SER A 105 -2.30 3.35 8.85
CA SER A 105 -1.20 3.63 7.93
C SER A 105 0.10 4.02 8.60
N HIS A 106 0.03 4.67 9.76
CA HIS A 106 1.20 5.11 10.51
C HIS A 106 1.84 3.99 11.33
N VAL A 107 1.02 3.07 11.87
CA VAL A 107 1.49 2.06 12.84
C VAL A 107 1.60 0.66 12.26
N CYS A 108 0.95 0.39 11.12
CA CYS A 108 0.93 -0.94 10.52
C CYS A 108 2.31 -1.33 9.96
N PRO A 109 2.89 -2.50 10.34
CA PRO A 109 4.13 -2.99 9.77
C PRO A 109 3.99 -3.50 8.33
N ALA A 110 2.79 -3.47 7.76
CA ALA A 110 2.44 -3.91 6.42
C ALA A 110 2.83 -5.37 6.09
N PRO A 111 2.33 -6.37 6.83
CA PRO A 111 2.62 -7.77 6.55
C PRO A 111 2.11 -8.23 5.17
N CYS A 112 1.14 -7.50 4.63
CA CYS A 112 0.67 -7.67 3.26
C CYS A 112 1.74 -7.40 2.19
N ASP A 113 2.69 -6.52 2.48
CA ASP A 113 3.84 -6.27 1.61
C ASP A 113 4.72 -7.54 1.49
N GLY A 114 5.02 -8.18 2.61
CA GLY A 114 5.80 -9.41 2.63
C GLY A 114 5.11 -10.60 1.96
N ALA A 115 3.77 -10.59 1.96
CA ALA A 115 2.96 -11.64 1.32
C ALA A 115 2.72 -11.40 -0.18
N CYS A 116 3.08 -10.22 -0.70
CA CYS A 116 2.80 -9.86 -2.08
C CYS A 116 3.71 -10.61 -3.06
N THR A 117 3.13 -11.25 -4.07
CA THR A 117 3.86 -12.00 -5.10
C THR A 117 4.79 -11.11 -5.93
N VAL A 118 4.45 -9.83 -6.12
CA VAL A 118 5.34 -8.85 -6.76
C VAL A 118 6.62 -8.65 -5.94
N GLY A 119 6.52 -8.73 -4.62
CA GLY A 119 7.69 -8.68 -3.72
C GLY A 119 8.63 -9.85 -3.92
N ALA A 120 8.10 -11.05 -4.06
CA ALA A 120 8.87 -12.27 -4.29
C ALA A 120 9.62 -12.27 -5.63
N SER A 121 9.13 -11.55 -6.64
CA SER A 121 9.74 -11.44 -7.96
C SER A 121 10.92 -10.45 -8.04
N GLY A 122 11.30 -9.80 -6.94
CA GLY A 122 12.39 -8.81 -6.90
C GLY A 122 12.00 -7.40 -7.36
N TYR A 123 10.76 -7.19 -7.82
CA TYR A 123 10.28 -5.88 -8.26
C TYR A 123 9.76 -4.99 -7.10
N GLY A 124 9.90 -5.46 -5.86
CA GLY A 124 9.46 -4.72 -4.67
C GLY A 124 7.95 -4.76 -4.46
N LEU A 125 7.56 -4.38 -3.29
CA LEU A 125 6.28 -4.68 -2.70
C LEU A 125 5.16 -3.74 -3.18
N CYS A 126 3.93 -4.22 -3.07
CA CYS A 126 2.71 -3.48 -3.33
C CYS A 126 2.65 -2.17 -2.51
N GLY A 127 2.24 -1.06 -3.12
CA GLY A 127 2.37 0.30 -2.61
C GLY A 127 1.54 0.69 -1.38
N GLN A 128 1.10 -0.27 -0.56
CA GLN A 128 0.13 -0.05 0.51
C GLN A 128 0.55 0.86 1.66
N ARG A 129 1.82 0.93 1.99
CA ARG A 129 2.24 1.87 3.05
C ARG A 129 1.99 3.35 2.70
N ARG A 130 1.33 3.63 1.57
CA ARG A 130 1.28 4.96 0.98
C ARG A 130 -0.06 5.40 0.42
N ALA A 131 -1.03 4.50 0.42
CA ALA A 131 -2.40 4.87 0.14
C ALA A 131 -3.06 5.47 1.39
N THR A 132 -2.38 6.40 2.03
CA THR A 132 -2.99 7.32 2.96
C THR A 132 -3.28 8.59 2.23
N VAL A 133 -4.53 8.80 2.07
CA VAL A 133 -5.19 10.02 1.64
C VAL A 133 -4.67 11.22 2.41
#